data_4cac8acd76dee400641010762a6bee98
#
_entry.id   4cac8acd76dee400641010762a6bee98
#
_cell.length_a   1.000
_cell.length_b   1.000
_cell.length_c   1.000
_cell.angle_alpha   90.00
_cell.angle_beta   90.00
_cell.angle_gamma   90.00
#
_symmetry.space_group_name_H-M   'P 1'
#
loop_
_entity.id
_entity.type
_entity.pdbx_description
1 polymer ?
#
loop_
_entity_poly.entity_id
_entity_poly.type
_entity_poly.pdbx_seq_one_letter_code
_entity_poly.pdbx_strand_id
1 'polypeptide(L)'
;MIPMLSLQKKYIFLTTNRRRTEHIMTPDHFDRSIFEVVNNRAQKLEGVLESDVIFYHGSIYPQYFRYFRDFVEQVKRASKRSDNAISVILRTGGGSAETTERMVGVLRKHYNTVNFVVPDVAMSAGTIFCMSGDKIYMDYASTLGPIDPQVPTPDT
;
A
#
# COMPACT_ATOMS: atom_id res chain seq x y z
N MET A 1 -22.11 -10.64 -6.05
CA MET A 1 -22.62 -9.43 -5.35
C MET A 1 -21.92 -9.39 -4.02
N ILE A 2 -20.84 -8.60 -3.91
CA ILE A 2 -20.05 -8.48 -2.66
C ILE A 2 -20.86 -7.57 -1.73
N PRO A 3 -21.16 -7.96 -0.49
CA PRO A 3 -21.92 -7.13 0.41
C PRO A 3 -21.17 -5.84 0.69
N MET A 4 -21.85 -4.71 0.52
CA MET A 4 -21.42 -3.38 0.96
C MET A 4 -21.09 -3.43 2.46
N LEU A 5 -19.83 -3.59 2.80
CA LEU A 5 -19.33 -3.36 4.14
C LEU A 5 -19.28 -1.87 4.41
N SER A 6 -20.01 -1.47 5.42
CA SER A 6 -20.29 -0.11 5.87
C SER A 6 -19.08 0.84 5.83
N LEU A 7 -19.37 2.08 5.50
CA LEU A 7 -18.55 3.29 5.31
C LEU A 7 -17.55 3.68 6.44
N GLN A 8 -17.17 2.78 7.34
CA GLN A 8 -16.27 3.08 8.45
C GLN A 8 -14.88 2.44 8.39
N LYS A 9 -14.53 1.74 7.29
CA LYS A 9 -13.21 1.09 7.17
C LYS A 9 -12.31 1.85 6.20
N LYS A 10 -11.65 2.90 6.70
CA LYS A 10 -10.72 3.72 5.92
C LYS A 10 -9.37 3.02 5.66
N TYR A 11 -9.05 1.96 6.39
CA TYR A 11 -7.75 1.29 6.33
C TYR A 11 -7.92 -0.21 6.11
N ILE A 12 -7.41 -0.70 4.98
CA ILE A 12 -7.35 -2.12 4.64
C ILE A 12 -5.88 -2.48 4.44
N PHE A 13 -5.43 -3.53 5.13
CA PHE A 13 -4.14 -4.13 4.87
C PHE A 13 -4.22 -4.97 3.60
N LEU A 14 -3.48 -4.60 2.56
CA LEU A 14 -3.21 -5.48 1.43
C LEU A 14 -2.05 -6.40 1.82
N THR A 15 -2.36 -7.50 2.51
CA THR A 15 -1.36 -8.55 2.71
C THR A 15 -1.51 -9.60 1.62
N THR A 16 -0.44 -9.84 0.87
CA THR A 16 -0.41 -10.82 -0.22
C THR A 16 0.07 -12.20 0.24
N ASN A 17 -0.14 -12.56 1.51
CA ASN A 17 0.29 -13.86 2.01
C ASN A 17 -0.76 -14.93 1.70
N ARG A 18 -0.42 -15.82 0.76
CA ARG A 18 -1.20 -16.98 0.36
C ARG A 18 -1.19 -18.01 1.48
N ARG A 19 -2.21 -18.03 2.34
CA ARG A 19 -2.75 -19.26 2.93
C ARG A 19 -4.15 -19.04 3.48
N ARG A 20 -5.10 -19.77 2.84
CA ARG A 20 -6.41 -20.22 3.31
C ARG A 20 -7.63 -19.33 3.09
N THR A 21 -8.47 -19.89 2.23
CA THR A 21 -9.93 -20.09 2.34
C THR A 21 -10.76 -18.91 2.83
N GLU A 22 -11.58 -18.47 1.91
CA GLU A 22 -12.78 -17.66 2.13
C GLU A 22 -13.64 -18.24 3.25
N HIS A 23 -13.38 -17.81 4.48
CA HIS A 23 -14.38 -17.78 5.52
C HIS A 23 -14.77 -16.31 5.67
N ILE A 24 -15.98 -15.98 5.29
CA ILE A 24 -16.66 -14.74 5.68
C ILE A 24 -16.89 -14.86 7.18
N MET A 25 -15.86 -14.56 7.97
CA MET A 25 -16.01 -14.40 9.41
C MET A 25 -16.61 -13.02 9.64
N THR A 26 -17.78 -12.98 10.25
CA THR A 26 -18.23 -11.78 10.95
C THR A 26 -17.11 -11.37 11.90
N PRO A 27 -16.61 -10.10 11.88
CA PRO A 27 -15.51 -9.71 12.75
C PRO A 27 -15.93 -9.92 14.20
N ASP A 28 -15.20 -10.79 14.89
CA ASP A 28 -15.34 -10.99 16.32
C ASP A 28 -14.95 -9.71 17.06
N HIS A 29 -15.34 -9.56 18.32
CA HIS A 29 -15.00 -8.40 19.15
C HIS A 29 -13.49 -8.13 19.18
N PHE A 30 -12.68 -9.18 19.13
CA PHE A 30 -11.21 -9.10 19.05
C PHE A 30 -10.74 -8.40 17.77
N ASP A 31 -11.30 -8.77 16.61
CA ASP A 31 -10.97 -8.14 15.33
C ASP A 31 -11.34 -6.66 15.32
N ARG A 32 -12.47 -6.29 15.92
CA ARG A 32 -12.88 -4.88 16.03
C ARG A 32 -11.90 -4.06 16.85
N SER A 33 -11.43 -4.59 17.99
CA SER A 33 -10.46 -3.91 18.85
C SER A 33 -9.13 -3.69 18.13
N ILE A 34 -8.66 -4.68 17.35
CA ILE A 34 -7.45 -4.54 16.53
C ILE A 34 -7.66 -3.46 15.46
N PHE A 35 -8.79 -3.47 14.76
CA PHE A 35 -9.11 -2.45 13.74
C PHE A 35 -9.16 -1.04 14.32
N GLU A 36 -9.72 -0.87 15.51
CA GLU A 36 -9.77 0.43 16.18
C GLU A 36 -8.37 0.94 16.53
N VAL A 37 -7.51 0.07 17.09
CA VAL A 37 -6.12 0.43 17.40
C VAL A 37 -5.36 0.83 16.13
N VAL A 38 -5.49 0.05 15.06
CA VAL A 38 -4.85 0.34 13.77
C VAL A 38 -5.36 1.65 13.19
N ASN A 39 -6.67 1.87 13.17
CA ASN A 39 -7.27 3.10 12.65
C ASN A 39 -6.80 4.33 13.45
N ASN A 40 -6.74 4.23 14.77
CA ASN A 40 -6.26 5.33 15.63
C ASN A 40 -4.78 5.66 15.36
N ARG A 41 -3.96 4.63 15.11
CA ARG A 41 -2.55 4.83 14.74
C ARG A 41 -2.40 5.45 13.35
N ALA A 42 -3.18 4.98 12.38
CA ALA A 42 -3.19 5.52 11.04
C ALA A 42 -3.63 7.00 11.02
N GLN A 43 -4.66 7.38 11.77
CA GLN A 43 -5.08 8.78 11.91
C GLN A 43 -3.98 9.68 12.51
N LYS A 44 -3.22 9.17 13.49
CA LYS A 44 -2.07 9.89 14.03
C LYS A 44 -1.00 10.12 12.97
N LEU A 45 -0.72 9.09 12.16
CA LEU A 45 0.23 9.20 11.04
C LEU A 45 -0.25 10.20 9.98
N GLU A 46 -1.53 10.21 9.65
CA GLU A 46 -2.13 11.21 8.76
C GLU A 46 -1.91 12.64 9.27
N GLY A 47 -1.99 12.84 10.58
CA GLY A 47 -1.73 14.15 11.21
C GLY A 47 -0.25 14.55 11.12
N VAL A 48 0.65 13.59 11.34
CA VAL A 48 2.11 13.85 11.32
C VAL A 48 2.63 14.04 9.90
N LEU A 49 2.13 13.22 8.95
CA LEU A 49 2.57 13.24 7.55
C LEU A 49 1.82 14.26 6.70
N GLU A 50 0.79 14.90 7.26
CA GLU A 50 -0.09 15.84 6.55
C GLU A 50 -0.61 15.29 5.21
N SER A 51 -0.98 14.00 5.20
CA SER A 51 -1.37 13.25 4.00
C SER A 51 -2.38 12.17 4.33
N ASP A 52 -3.13 11.69 3.32
CA ASP A 52 -3.81 10.40 3.45
C ASP A 52 -2.75 9.30 3.61
N VAL A 53 -3.06 8.25 4.38
CA VAL A 53 -2.11 7.17 4.65
C VAL A 53 -2.70 5.84 4.18
N ILE A 54 -1.92 5.08 3.41
CA ILE A 54 -2.23 3.70 3.05
C ILE A 54 -1.07 2.78 3.40
N PHE A 55 -1.39 1.51 3.66
CA PHE A 55 -0.40 0.47 3.94
C PHE A 55 -0.38 -0.54 2.81
N TYR A 56 0.80 -0.82 2.28
CA TYR A 56 1.03 -1.90 1.33
C TYR A 56 2.07 -2.87 1.89
N HIS A 57 1.66 -4.12 2.08
CA HIS A 57 2.55 -5.17 2.54
C HIS A 57 2.42 -6.40 1.65
N GLY A 58 3.48 -6.76 0.95
CA GLY A 58 3.54 -7.95 0.11
C GLY A 58 4.15 -7.71 -1.26
N SER A 59 4.09 -8.74 -2.12
CA SER A 59 4.65 -8.70 -3.47
C SER A 59 3.79 -7.89 -4.43
N ILE A 60 4.45 -7.22 -5.39
CA ILE A 60 3.79 -6.40 -6.41
C ILE A 60 3.52 -7.29 -7.62
N TYR A 61 2.31 -7.86 -7.71
CA TYR A 61 1.89 -8.72 -8.81
C TYR A 61 0.65 -8.19 -9.53
N PRO A 62 0.48 -8.49 -10.83
CA PRO A 62 -0.65 -8.00 -11.64
C PRO A 62 -2.03 -8.30 -11.04
N GLN A 63 -2.20 -9.45 -10.38
CA GLN A 63 -3.46 -9.85 -9.75
C GLN A 63 -3.91 -8.93 -8.61
N TYR A 64 -2.99 -8.20 -7.98
CA TYR A 64 -3.30 -7.28 -6.88
C TYR A 64 -3.54 -5.85 -7.33
N PHE A 65 -3.24 -5.53 -8.59
CA PHE A 65 -3.37 -4.17 -9.12
C PHE A 65 -4.78 -3.60 -8.98
N ARG A 66 -5.80 -4.41 -9.31
CA ARG A 66 -7.20 -3.96 -9.22
C ARG A 66 -7.58 -3.59 -7.79
N TYR A 67 -7.20 -4.41 -6.82
CA TYR A 67 -7.48 -4.13 -5.40
C TYR A 67 -6.78 -2.87 -4.94
N PHE A 68 -5.53 -2.66 -5.34
CA PHE A 68 -4.78 -1.44 -5.03
C PHE A 68 -5.46 -0.20 -5.59
N ARG A 69 -5.84 -0.22 -6.87
CA ARG A 69 -6.53 0.88 -7.54
C ARG A 69 -7.84 1.23 -6.81
N ASP A 70 -8.71 0.23 -6.64
CA ASP A 70 -10.03 0.42 -6.05
C ASP A 70 -9.90 0.97 -4.62
N PHE A 71 -8.87 0.54 -3.90
CA PHE A 71 -8.57 1.01 -2.55
C PHE A 71 -8.09 2.47 -2.53
N VAL A 72 -7.14 2.85 -3.38
CA VAL A 72 -6.67 4.23 -3.51
C VAL A 72 -7.83 5.17 -3.86
N GLU A 73 -8.68 4.78 -4.80
CA GLU A 73 -9.87 5.55 -5.16
C GLU A 73 -10.86 5.68 -4.00
N GLN A 74 -11.03 4.63 -3.19
CA GLN A 74 -11.87 4.66 -2.01
C GLN A 74 -11.32 5.62 -0.96
N VAL A 75 -10.02 5.56 -0.68
CA VAL A 75 -9.35 6.49 0.26
C VAL A 75 -9.51 7.93 -0.23
N LYS A 76 -9.28 8.19 -1.51
CA LYS A 76 -9.45 9.52 -2.09
C LYS A 76 -10.86 10.06 -1.96
N ARG A 77 -11.88 9.23 -2.24
CA ARG A 77 -13.29 9.62 -2.05
C ARG A 77 -13.67 9.91 -0.60
N ALA A 78 -13.06 9.19 0.35
CA ALA A 78 -13.31 9.37 1.78
C ALA A 78 -12.50 10.50 2.41
N SER A 79 -11.44 10.95 1.73
CA SER A 79 -10.56 12.00 2.23
C SER A 79 -11.29 13.33 2.31
N LYS A 80 -11.07 14.01 3.45
CA LYS A 80 -11.54 15.39 3.68
C LYS A 80 -10.38 16.39 3.66
N ARG A 81 -9.18 15.93 3.26
CA ARG A 81 -7.97 16.74 3.27
C ARG A 81 -7.89 17.62 2.04
N SER A 82 -7.42 18.86 2.24
CA SER A 82 -7.16 19.83 1.18
C SER A 82 -5.78 19.63 0.52
N ASP A 83 -4.83 18.98 1.23
CA ASP A 83 -3.42 18.93 0.86
C ASP A 83 -3.15 18.09 -0.39
N ASN A 84 -4.11 17.28 -0.80
CA ASN A 84 -4.01 16.38 -1.97
C ASN A 84 -2.72 15.53 -1.98
N ALA A 85 -2.30 15.08 -0.80
CA ALA A 85 -1.11 14.29 -0.56
C ALA A 85 -1.46 12.89 -0.07
N ILE A 86 -0.65 11.90 -0.44
CA ILE A 86 -0.73 10.53 0.06
C ILE A 86 0.64 10.03 0.51
N SER A 87 0.67 9.29 1.61
CA SER A 87 1.85 8.55 2.07
C SER A 87 1.58 7.06 2.04
N VAL A 88 2.38 6.34 1.29
CA VAL A 88 2.33 4.88 1.18
C VAL A 88 3.33 4.27 2.14
N ILE A 89 2.85 3.60 3.18
CA ILE A 89 3.71 2.81 4.07
C ILE A 89 3.95 1.47 3.40
N LEU A 90 5.17 1.27 2.91
CA LEU A 90 5.53 0.20 2.01
C LEU A 90 6.48 -0.81 2.66
N ARG A 91 6.11 -2.09 2.62
CA ARG A 91 7.00 -3.22 2.87
C ARG A 91 6.80 -4.25 1.77
N THR A 92 7.85 -4.49 0.96
CA THR A 92 7.75 -5.39 -0.19
C THR A 92 9.09 -6.02 -0.56
N GLY A 93 9.03 -7.28 -1.00
CA GLY A 93 10.15 -7.95 -1.65
C GLY A 93 10.28 -7.62 -3.15
N GLY A 94 9.40 -6.75 -3.68
CA GLY A 94 9.39 -6.41 -5.09
C GLY A 94 8.34 -7.17 -5.90
N GLY A 95 8.59 -7.34 -7.19
CA GLY A 95 7.69 -8.02 -8.14
C GLY A 95 7.74 -7.41 -9.53
N SER A 96 6.59 -7.23 -10.17
CA SER A 96 6.48 -6.71 -11.54
C SER A 96 6.70 -5.20 -11.61
N ALA A 97 7.72 -4.78 -12.38
CA ALA A 97 7.98 -3.38 -12.68
C ALA A 97 6.83 -2.72 -13.46
N GLU A 98 6.24 -3.44 -14.42
CA GLU A 98 5.07 -2.99 -15.18
C GLU A 98 3.87 -2.71 -14.26
N THR A 99 3.62 -3.63 -13.31
CA THR A 99 2.54 -3.41 -12.32
C THR A 99 2.83 -2.21 -11.44
N THR A 100 4.10 -2.02 -11.05
CA THR A 100 4.55 -0.85 -10.27
C THR A 100 4.29 0.45 -11.02
N GLU A 101 4.64 0.54 -12.29
CA GLU A 101 4.35 1.71 -13.13
C GLU A 101 2.85 2.05 -13.14
N ARG A 102 2.01 1.02 -13.30
CA ARG A 102 0.55 1.20 -13.26
C ARG A 102 0.06 1.68 -11.90
N MET A 103 0.65 1.19 -10.80
CA MET A 103 0.32 1.64 -9.43
C MET A 103 0.73 3.10 -9.22
N VAL A 104 1.90 3.49 -9.72
CA VAL A 104 2.35 4.91 -9.75
C VAL A 104 1.34 5.77 -10.48
N GLY A 105 0.89 5.34 -11.67
CA GLY A 105 -0.11 6.05 -12.46
C GLY A 105 -1.42 6.28 -11.69
N VAL A 106 -1.87 5.30 -10.90
CA VAL A 106 -3.06 5.44 -10.05
C VAL A 106 -2.83 6.51 -8.96
N LEU A 107 -1.70 6.46 -8.25
CA LEU A 107 -1.40 7.45 -7.22
C LEU A 107 -1.33 8.86 -7.79
N ARG A 108 -0.56 9.06 -8.86
CA ARG A 108 -0.37 10.36 -9.52
C ARG A 108 -1.64 10.91 -10.18
N LYS A 109 -2.59 10.05 -10.54
CA LYS A 109 -3.91 10.47 -11.04
C LYS A 109 -4.74 11.15 -9.96
N HIS A 110 -4.60 10.72 -8.71
CA HIS A 110 -5.47 11.14 -7.62
C HIS A 110 -4.81 12.12 -6.65
N TYR A 111 -3.46 12.15 -6.60
CA TYR A 111 -2.69 12.94 -5.64
C TYR A 111 -1.57 13.73 -6.31
N ASN A 112 -1.41 14.97 -5.87
CA ASN A 112 -0.32 15.84 -6.34
C ASN A 112 1.01 15.48 -5.68
N THR A 113 0.95 15.11 -4.39
CA THR A 113 2.13 14.71 -3.62
C THR A 113 2.00 13.24 -3.21
N VAL A 114 3.02 12.46 -3.52
CA VAL A 114 3.10 11.03 -3.20
C VAL A 114 4.38 10.78 -2.42
N ASN A 115 4.24 10.39 -1.17
CA ASN A 115 5.37 10.05 -0.31
C ASN A 115 5.40 8.55 -0.01
N PHE A 116 6.59 8.03 0.26
CA PHE A 116 6.78 6.66 0.72
C PHE A 116 7.39 6.65 2.12
N VAL A 117 6.91 5.74 2.96
CA VAL A 117 7.52 5.42 4.26
C VAL A 117 7.91 3.96 4.21
N VAL A 118 9.20 3.68 4.35
CA VAL A 118 9.75 2.32 4.31
C VAL A 118 10.22 1.96 5.72
N PRO A 119 9.41 1.27 6.53
CA PRO A 119 9.78 0.93 7.91
C PRO A 119 10.77 -0.24 8.01
N ASP A 120 10.95 -1.02 6.94
CA ASP A 120 11.79 -2.23 6.91
C ASP A 120 12.48 -2.34 5.55
N VAL A 121 11.82 -2.97 4.56
CA VAL A 121 12.44 -3.21 3.24
C VAL A 121 11.50 -2.86 2.08
N ALA A 122 12.09 -2.33 1.00
CA ALA A 122 11.47 -2.25 -0.32
C ALA A 122 12.50 -2.64 -1.37
N MET A 123 12.34 -3.85 -1.95
CA MET A 123 13.30 -4.46 -2.87
C MET A 123 12.84 -4.40 -4.32
N SER A 124 13.80 -4.36 -5.26
CA SER A 124 13.52 -4.48 -6.69
C SER A 124 12.43 -3.48 -7.17
N ALA A 125 11.31 -3.95 -7.71
CA ALA A 125 10.17 -3.13 -8.11
C ALA A 125 9.63 -2.24 -6.97
N GLY A 126 9.80 -2.62 -5.71
CA GLY A 126 9.48 -1.80 -4.56
C GLY A 126 10.38 -0.57 -4.43
N THR A 127 11.67 -0.71 -4.75
CA THR A 127 12.60 0.42 -4.83
C THR A 127 12.17 1.38 -5.93
N ILE A 128 11.82 0.87 -7.13
CA ILE A 128 11.30 1.68 -8.24
C ILE A 128 10.05 2.43 -7.78
N PHE A 129 9.15 1.76 -7.05
CA PHE A 129 7.94 2.38 -6.53
C PHE A 129 8.27 3.54 -5.59
N CYS A 130 9.21 3.36 -4.63
CA CYS A 130 9.65 4.43 -3.75
C CYS A 130 10.26 5.61 -4.51
N MET A 131 11.10 5.34 -5.52
CA MET A 131 11.77 6.37 -6.33
C MET A 131 10.80 7.19 -7.18
N SER A 132 9.58 6.72 -7.41
CA SER A 132 8.53 7.47 -8.11
C SER A 132 7.84 8.53 -7.23
N GLY A 133 8.13 8.53 -5.92
CA GLY A 133 7.56 9.46 -4.96
C GLY A 133 8.31 10.79 -4.88
N ASP A 134 7.69 11.76 -4.18
CA ASP A 134 8.31 13.07 -3.93
C ASP A 134 9.25 13.03 -2.73
N LYS A 135 8.95 12.17 -1.73
CA LYS A 135 9.80 11.94 -0.56
C LYS A 135 9.79 10.48 -0.16
N ILE A 136 10.92 10.02 0.35
CA ILE A 136 11.07 8.69 0.95
C ILE A 136 11.53 8.88 2.39
N TYR A 137 10.74 8.38 3.33
CA TYR A 137 11.05 8.35 4.75
C TYR A 137 11.54 6.95 5.11
N MET A 138 12.70 6.87 5.72
CA MET A 138 13.34 5.62 6.11
C MET A 138 13.92 5.74 7.51
N ASP A 139 13.96 4.63 8.22
CA ASP A 139 14.73 4.48 9.46
C ASP A 139 16.18 4.05 9.12
N TYR A 140 17.07 4.14 10.09
CA TYR A 140 18.48 3.72 9.98
C TYR A 140 18.63 2.23 9.63
N ALA A 141 17.65 1.40 9.97
CA ALA A 141 17.60 -0.03 9.65
C ALA A 141 16.84 -0.36 8.37
N SER A 142 16.17 0.62 7.76
CA SER A 142 15.39 0.40 6.54
C SER A 142 16.30 0.23 5.33
N THR A 143 15.87 -0.60 4.37
CA THR A 143 16.66 -0.91 3.18
C THR A 143 15.84 -0.75 1.91
N LEU A 144 16.43 -0.06 0.93
CA LEU A 144 16.05 -0.15 -0.48
C LEU A 144 17.00 -1.14 -1.17
N GLY A 145 16.44 -2.13 -1.85
CA GLY A 145 17.23 -3.16 -2.51
C GLY A 145 17.64 -2.80 -3.93
N PRO A 146 18.47 -3.64 -4.55
CA PRO A 146 18.92 -3.44 -5.92
C PRO A 146 17.75 -3.51 -6.90
N ILE A 147 17.89 -2.79 -8.03
CA ILE A 147 16.92 -2.73 -9.14
C ILE A 147 17.44 -3.61 -10.30
N ASP A 148 18.01 -4.75 -10.00
CA ASP A 148 18.58 -5.61 -11.04
C ASP A 148 17.48 -6.27 -11.86
N PRO A 149 17.48 -6.11 -13.20
CA PRO A 149 16.52 -6.79 -14.05
C PRO A 149 16.75 -8.30 -14.00
N GLN A 150 15.73 -9.06 -13.60
CA GLN A 150 15.73 -10.51 -13.69
C GLN A 150 15.49 -10.87 -15.17
N VAL A 151 16.55 -11.13 -15.93
CA VAL A 151 16.45 -11.65 -17.30
C VAL A 151 16.30 -13.17 -17.21
N PRO A 152 15.19 -13.76 -17.71
CA PRO A 152 15.10 -15.20 -17.80
C PRO A 152 16.24 -15.71 -18.70
N THR A 153 17.18 -16.46 -18.15
CA THR A 153 18.11 -17.23 -18.96
C THR A 153 17.35 -18.39 -19.59
N PRO A 154 17.41 -18.60 -20.92
CA PRO A 154 16.89 -19.82 -21.51
C PRO A 154 17.60 -20.99 -20.84
N ASP A 155 16.84 -21.95 -20.31
CA ASP A 155 17.40 -23.22 -19.84
C ASP A 155 18.14 -23.87 -21.01
N THR A 156 19.45 -24.03 -20.87
CA THR A 156 20.31 -24.81 -21.80
C THR A 156 20.16 -26.30 -21.53
#